data_2146f32e77de0e35b90e2ec0e86f8e10
#
_entry.id   2146f32e77de0e35b90e2ec0e86f8e10
#
_cell.length_a   1.000
_cell.length_b   1.000
_cell.length_c   1.000
_cell.angle_alpha   90.00
_cell.angle_beta   90.00
_cell.angle_gamma   90.00
#
_symmetry.space_group_name_H-M   'P 1'
#
loop_
_entity.id
_entity.type
_entity.pdbx_description
1 polymer ?
#
loop_
_entity_poly.entity_id
_entity_poly.type
_entity_poly.pdbx_seq_one_letter_code
_entity_poly.pdbx_strand_id
1 'polypeptide(L)'
;MNTAQQSQTVAPVAQPAQPQPWQPRKWSPILEAHDLVMDYTATMFKTQAGRAVAGTVSAANPNSPNLPNSPSPFGLHTLALNHVNFVLGEGETIAVMGPSGSGKSTLLHALAGIIRPTCGTVTFRGADLGTMSDADRTKLRRSTFGFVFQSGHLLPELPAVENIALPMMLNGAPYRAATDAAMLWLERMGLKALATHRPGEMSGGQMQRIAIARALAVRPAVVFADEPTGALDQSTGREVMGILMAAARDNGAAVIVVTHDPNVADFCSRTVTMQDGQLGEVTR
;
A
#
# COMPACT_ATOMS: atom_id res chain seq x y z
N MET A 1 -12.26 -68.74 -34.57
CA MET A 1 -11.72 -68.00 -33.39
C MET A 1 -11.06 -66.75 -33.92
N ASN A 2 -11.75 -65.60 -33.79
CA ASN A 2 -11.40 -64.36 -34.44
C ASN A 2 -11.04 -63.36 -33.31
N THR A 3 -9.78 -63.10 -33.15
CA THR A 3 -9.24 -62.18 -32.10
C THR A 3 -9.17 -60.78 -32.73
N ALA A 4 -10.11 -59.92 -32.42
CA ALA A 4 -10.10 -58.51 -32.82
C ALA A 4 -9.10 -57.72 -31.94
N GLN A 5 -8.04 -57.24 -32.57
CA GLN A 5 -7.13 -56.26 -31.96
C GLN A 5 -7.83 -54.89 -31.92
N GLN A 6 -8.11 -54.39 -30.70
CA GLN A 6 -8.55 -53.00 -30.49
C GLN A 6 -7.31 -52.11 -30.50
N SER A 7 -7.16 -51.30 -31.54
CA SER A 7 -6.18 -50.20 -31.62
C SER A 7 -6.62 -49.07 -30.71
N GLN A 8 -5.93 -48.85 -29.58
CA GLN A 8 -6.09 -47.66 -28.75
C GLN A 8 -5.45 -46.47 -29.46
N THR A 9 -6.28 -45.55 -29.91
CA THR A 9 -5.86 -44.23 -30.44
C THR A 9 -5.42 -43.34 -29.26
N VAL A 10 -4.13 -43.11 -29.14
CA VAL A 10 -3.56 -42.18 -28.17
C VAL A 10 -3.88 -40.76 -28.61
N ALA A 11 -4.60 -39.99 -27.76
CA ALA A 11 -4.89 -38.60 -28.01
C ALA A 11 -3.57 -37.79 -28.08
N PRO A 12 -3.47 -36.78 -28.99
CA PRO A 12 -2.26 -35.97 -29.10
C PRO A 12 -2.05 -35.15 -27.83
N VAL A 13 -0.83 -35.23 -27.29
CA VAL A 13 -0.36 -34.42 -26.17
C VAL A 13 -0.42 -32.95 -26.60
N ALA A 14 -1.20 -32.13 -25.89
CA ALA A 14 -1.28 -30.69 -26.14
C ALA A 14 0.12 -30.04 -25.99
N GLN A 15 0.58 -29.40 -27.05
CA GLN A 15 1.84 -28.64 -27.03
C GLN A 15 1.72 -27.52 -26.01
N PRO A 16 2.80 -27.24 -25.21
CA PRO A 16 2.79 -26.09 -24.32
C PRO A 16 2.59 -24.81 -25.12
N ALA A 17 1.65 -23.98 -24.67
CA ALA A 17 1.37 -22.70 -25.28
C ALA A 17 2.66 -21.85 -25.35
N GLN A 18 3.00 -21.38 -26.55
CA GLN A 18 4.14 -20.50 -26.73
C GLN A 18 3.92 -19.21 -25.93
N PRO A 19 4.95 -18.69 -25.24
CA PRO A 19 4.84 -17.42 -24.53
C PRO A 19 4.43 -16.34 -25.52
N GLN A 20 3.31 -15.70 -25.26
CA GLN A 20 2.84 -14.58 -26.09
C GLN A 20 3.87 -13.45 -26.05
N PRO A 21 4.18 -12.79 -27.17
CA PRO A 21 5.09 -11.64 -27.18
C PRO A 21 4.51 -10.57 -26.24
N TRP A 22 5.41 -9.99 -25.41
CA TRP A 22 5.06 -8.91 -24.49
C TRP A 22 4.36 -7.77 -25.26
N GLN A 23 3.08 -7.56 -24.96
CA GLN A 23 2.35 -6.38 -25.41
C GLN A 23 2.38 -5.35 -24.28
N PRO A 24 2.77 -4.08 -24.54
CA PRO A 24 2.67 -3.04 -23.54
C PRO A 24 1.22 -2.98 -23.08
N ARG A 25 0.98 -3.25 -21.78
CA ARG A 25 -0.36 -3.07 -21.19
C ARG A 25 -0.78 -1.63 -21.44
N LYS A 26 -1.96 -1.42 -21.98
CA LYS A 26 -2.56 -0.07 -22.04
C LYS A 26 -2.48 0.48 -20.62
N TRP A 27 -1.75 1.57 -20.45
CA TRP A 27 -1.61 2.24 -19.17
C TRP A 27 -3.00 2.66 -18.68
N SER A 28 -3.47 2.06 -17.60
CA SER A 28 -4.74 2.36 -16.99
C SER A 28 -4.48 2.77 -15.55
N PRO A 29 -4.96 3.94 -15.11
CA PRO A 29 -4.83 4.36 -13.73
C PRO A 29 -5.60 3.40 -12.82
N ILE A 30 -4.94 2.94 -11.74
CA ILE A 30 -5.56 2.12 -10.71
C ILE A 30 -5.91 2.96 -9.48
N LEU A 31 -5.08 3.98 -9.20
CA LEU A 31 -5.26 4.89 -8.07
C LEU A 31 -4.93 6.31 -8.53
N GLU A 32 -5.83 7.24 -8.26
CA GLU A 32 -5.68 8.63 -8.65
C GLU A 32 -6.01 9.55 -7.47
N ALA A 33 -5.31 10.65 -7.38
CA ALA A 33 -5.59 11.72 -6.44
C ALA A 33 -5.64 13.06 -7.17
N HIS A 34 -6.66 13.85 -6.88
CA HIS A 34 -6.87 15.15 -7.49
C HIS A 34 -6.99 16.23 -6.42
N ASP A 35 -6.11 17.21 -6.50
CA ASP A 35 -6.11 18.43 -5.71
C ASP A 35 -6.16 18.19 -4.19
N LEU A 36 -5.35 17.20 -3.70
CA LEU A 36 -5.36 16.82 -2.28
C LEU A 36 -4.77 17.93 -1.42
N VAL A 37 -5.55 18.33 -0.42
CA VAL A 37 -5.11 19.22 0.66
C VAL A 37 -5.30 18.50 1.99
N MET A 38 -4.27 18.55 2.85
CA MET A 38 -4.35 18.04 4.23
C MET A 38 -3.87 19.09 5.21
N ASP A 39 -4.80 19.63 5.97
CA ASP A 39 -4.55 20.59 7.04
C ASP A 39 -4.89 19.95 8.40
N TYR A 40 -3.85 19.60 9.16
CA TYR A 40 -4.03 19.02 10.50
C TYR A 40 -4.51 20.04 11.53
N THR A 41 -4.30 21.35 11.30
CA THR A 41 -4.77 22.39 12.22
C THR A 41 -6.29 22.49 12.17
N ALA A 42 -6.91 22.40 11.01
CA ALA A 42 -8.36 22.40 10.85
C ALA A 42 -9.02 21.17 11.55
N THR A 43 -8.31 20.06 11.62
CA THR A 43 -8.81 18.82 12.26
C THR A 43 -8.75 18.93 13.79
N MET A 44 -7.72 19.56 14.35
CA MET A 44 -7.61 19.78 15.81
C MET A 44 -8.73 20.67 16.34
N PHE A 45 -9.11 21.72 15.60
CA PHE A 45 -10.21 22.59 16.00
C PHE A 45 -11.57 21.89 16.00
N LYS A 46 -11.84 20.97 15.06
CA LYS A 46 -13.09 20.20 15.04
C LYS A 46 -13.23 19.26 16.23
N THR A 47 -12.14 18.68 16.72
CA THR A 47 -12.16 17.81 17.92
C THR A 47 -12.25 18.60 19.21
N GLN A 48 -11.75 19.82 19.29
CA GLN A 48 -11.92 20.69 20.47
C GLN A 48 -13.29 21.37 20.51
N ALA A 49 -13.90 21.69 19.36
CA ALA A 49 -15.24 22.27 19.31
C ALA A 49 -16.36 21.33 19.82
N GLY A 50 -16.12 20.02 19.82
CA GLY A 50 -17.01 19.04 20.49
C GLY A 50 -16.99 19.12 22.03
N ARG A 51 -16.14 19.95 22.62
CA ARG A 51 -15.99 20.14 24.07
C ARG A 51 -16.07 21.62 24.51
N ALA A 52 -16.46 22.54 23.64
CA ALA A 52 -16.40 23.97 23.90
C ALA A 52 -17.77 24.54 24.29
N VAL A 53 -17.73 25.20 25.43
CA VAL A 53 -18.59 26.23 25.98
C VAL A 53 -19.16 27.16 24.89
N ALA A 54 -20.46 27.41 24.96
CA ALA A 54 -21.20 28.34 24.12
C ALA A 54 -20.59 29.73 24.18
N GLY A 55 -19.87 30.11 23.13
CA GLY A 55 -19.44 31.45 22.82
C GLY A 55 -19.85 31.74 21.39
N THR A 56 -20.75 32.68 21.20
CA THR A 56 -21.34 33.14 19.95
C THR A 56 -20.29 33.45 18.90
N VAL A 57 -20.22 32.66 17.85
CA VAL A 57 -19.53 33.03 16.59
C VAL A 57 -20.60 33.25 15.53
N SER A 58 -20.68 34.49 15.06
CA SER A 58 -21.58 34.96 14.03
C SER A 58 -21.51 34.11 12.78
N ALA A 59 -22.66 33.78 12.21
CA ALA A 59 -22.82 33.02 10.99
C ALA A 59 -22.01 33.63 9.83
N ALA A 60 -21.04 32.86 9.33
CA ALA A 60 -20.29 33.18 8.14
C ALA A 60 -21.19 33.07 6.89
N ASN A 61 -21.16 34.09 6.05
CA ASN A 61 -21.87 34.20 4.78
C ASN A 61 -21.45 33.05 3.82
N PRO A 62 -22.39 32.25 3.28
CA PRO A 62 -22.06 31.11 2.41
C PRO A 62 -21.48 31.48 1.04
N ASN A 63 -21.35 32.76 0.69
CA ASN A 63 -20.86 33.21 -0.60
C ASN A 63 -19.47 33.88 -0.59
N SER A 64 -18.70 33.74 0.47
CA SER A 64 -17.30 34.18 0.44
C SER A 64 -16.43 33.08 -0.16
N PRO A 65 -15.63 33.34 -1.20
CA PRO A 65 -14.60 32.43 -1.65
C PRO A 65 -13.53 32.35 -0.56
N ASN A 66 -13.56 31.29 0.25
CA ASN A 66 -12.51 31.01 1.21
C ASN A 66 -11.25 30.67 0.43
N LEU A 67 -10.41 31.66 0.20
CA LEU A 67 -9.02 31.45 -0.20
C LEU A 67 -8.28 30.74 0.92
N PRO A 68 -7.55 29.62 0.63
CA PRO A 68 -6.83 28.85 1.62
C PRO A 68 -5.63 29.56 2.26
N ASN A 69 -5.40 30.83 1.98
CA ASN A 69 -4.26 31.64 2.44
C ASN A 69 -4.62 32.72 3.48
N SER A 70 -5.73 32.61 4.20
CA SER A 70 -5.95 33.53 5.33
C SER A 70 -5.06 33.10 6.51
N PRO A 71 -4.17 33.98 7.02
CA PRO A 71 -3.33 33.62 8.17
C PRO A 71 -4.21 33.35 9.39
N SER A 72 -4.04 32.19 9.98
CA SER A 72 -4.65 31.87 11.28
C SER A 72 -4.13 32.83 12.34
N PRO A 73 -4.97 33.26 13.30
CA PRO A 73 -4.51 34.10 14.41
C PRO A 73 -3.44 33.47 15.30
N PHE A 74 -3.07 32.20 15.06
CA PHE A 74 -2.06 31.45 15.82
C PHE A 74 -0.84 31.01 15.00
N GLY A 75 -0.54 31.63 13.85
CA GLY A 75 0.70 31.44 13.09
C GLY A 75 0.78 30.11 12.34
N LEU A 76 1.29 30.17 11.13
CA LEU A 76 1.72 29.09 10.22
C LEU A 76 0.78 27.89 10.11
N HIS A 77 -0.15 27.94 9.15
CA HIS A 77 -0.77 26.74 8.60
C HIS A 77 0.29 25.92 7.88
N THR A 78 0.73 24.82 8.46
CA THR A 78 1.56 23.85 7.76
C THR A 78 0.64 22.83 7.11
N LEU A 79 0.40 23.00 5.80
CA LEU A 79 -0.32 22.01 5.03
C LEU A 79 0.58 20.78 4.87
N ALA A 80 0.13 19.63 5.36
CA ALA A 80 0.84 18.37 5.16
C ALA A 80 0.72 17.86 3.72
N LEU A 81 -0.38 18.22 3.03
CA LEU A 81 -0.56 18.09 1.58
C LEU A 81 -1.08 19.42 1.05
N ASN A 82 -0.49 19.89 -0.05
CA ASN A 82 -0.77 21.18 -0.64
C ASN A 82 -1.03 21.04 -2.15
N HIS A 83 -2.30 20.88 -2.52
CA HIS A 83 -2.78 20.73 -3.90
C HIS A 83 -2.08 19.58 -4.67
N VAL A 84 -1.97 18.41 -4.03
CA VAL A 84 -1.27 17.24 -4.59
C VAL A 84 -2.13 16.52 -5.62
N ASN A 85 -1.56 16.30 -6.82
CA ASN A 85 -2.10 15.44 -7.85
C ASN A 85 -1.18 14.21 -8.01
N PHE A 86 -1.76 13.01 -8.04
CA PHE A 86 -1.01 11.76 -8.09
C PHE A 86 -1.75 10.71 -8.91
N VAL A 87 -1.03 9.95 -9.72
CA VAL A 87 -1.59 8.86 -10.52
C VAL A 87 -0.67 7.65 -10.45
N LEU A 88 -1.24 6.48 -10.20
CA LEU A 88 -0.58 5.18 -10.23
C LEU A 88 -1.25 4.28 -11.25
N GLY A 89 -0.46 3.71 -12.17
CA GLY A 89 -0.93 2.71 -13.15
C GLY A 89 -1.02 1.29 -12.58
N GLU A 90 -1.77 0.42 -13.24
CA GLU A 90 -1.82 -1.01 -12.90
C GLU A 90 -0.43 -1.66 -13.03
N GLY A 91 0.03 -2.32 -11.97
CA GLY A 91 1.34 -2.97 -11.91
C GLY A 91 2.53 -2.03 -11.95
N GLU A 92 2.31 -0.71 -11.87
CA GLU A 92 3.37 0.29 -11.79
C GLU A 92 4.01 0.30 -10.39
N THR A 93 5.30 0.66 -10.32
CA THR A 93 6.01 0.86 -9.06
C THR A 93 6.52 2.29 -8.99
N ILE A 94 6.11 3.03 -7.95
CA ILE A 94 6.46 4.44 -7.76
C ILE A 94 7.18 4.62 -6.42
N ALA A 95 8.32 5.32 -6.46
CA ALA A 95 8.95 5.85 -5.26
C ALA A 95 8.51 7.31 -5.02
N VAL A 96 8.08 7.63 -3.82
CA VAL A 96 7.84 8.98 -3.34
C VAL A 96 8.98 9.36 -2.40
N MET A 97 9.88 10.22 -2.89
CA MET A 97 11.07 10.64 -2.16
C MET A 97 10.92 12.05 -1.57
N GLY A 98 11.67 12.33 -0.51
CA GLY A 98 11.74 13.68 0.07
C GLY A 98 12.22 13.65 1.51
N PRO A 99 12.53 14.82 2.09
CA PRO A 99 12.99 14.93 3.46
C PRO A 99 11.93 14.49 4.48
N SER A 100 12.36 14.25 5.73
CA SER A 100 11.42 14.00 6.82
C SER A 100 10.50 15.20 7.00
N GLY A 101 9.21 14.93 7.24
CA GLY A 101 8.20 16.00 7.41
C GLY A 101 7.64 16.57 6.11
N SER A 102 8.10 16.16 4.92
CA SER A 102 7.60 16.70 3.64
C SER A 102 6.16 16.28 3.28
N GLY A 103 5.52 15.39 4.04
CA GLY A 103 4.13 14.94 3.81
C GLY A 103 3.99 13.55 3.19
N LYS A 104 5.08 12.81 2.94
CA LYS A 104 5.07 11.50 2.26
C LYS A 104 4.15 10.47 2.90
N SER A 105 4.29 10.22 4.20
CA SER A 105 3.42 9.27 4.91
C SER A 105 1.97 9.76 4.96
N THR A 106 1.75 11.08 5.02
CA THR A 106 0.40 11.67 4.92
C THR A 106 -0.22 11.38 3.54
N LEU A 107 0.55 11.56 2.45
CA LEU A 107 0.10 11.21 1.11
C LEU A 107 -0.23 9.72 1.02
N LEU A 108 0.67 8.85 1.48
CA LEU A 108 0.45 7.40 1.46
C LEU A 108 -0.83 7.01 2.23
N HIS A 109 -1.06 7.59 3.41
CA HIS A 109 -2.26 7.34 4.20
C HIS A 109 -3.54 7.89 3.55
N ALA A 110 -3.48 9.04 2.88
CA ALA A 110 -4.62 9.58 2.13
C ALA A 110 -4.96 8.70 0.94
N LEU A 111 -3.95 8.29 0.14
CA LEU A 111 -4.11 7.38 -0.99
C LEU A 111 -4.68 6.01 -0.58
N ALA A 112 -4.30 5.51 0.59
CA ALA A 112 -4.80 4.26 1.14
C ALA A 112 -6.19 4.39 1.80
N GLY A 113 -6.79 5.58 1.82
CA GLY A 113 -8.07 5.85 2.47
C GLY A 113 -8.05 5.63 3.99
N ILE A 114 -6.86 5.71 4.63
CA ILE A 114 -6.70 5.66 6.09
C ILE A 114 -7.13 6.98 6.71
N ILE A 115 -6.68 8.09 6.12
CA ILE A 115 -7.10 9.44 6.50
C ILE A 115 -7.95 10.04 5.38
N ARG A 116 -8.89 10.92 5.75
CA ARG A 116 -9.64 11.72 4.78
C ARG A 116 -8.90 13.03 4.56
N PRO A 117 -8.59 13.42 3.31
CA PRO A 117 -8.05 14.74 3.03
C PRO A 117 -9.05 15.84 3.44
N THR A 118 -8.54 17.03 3.70
CA THR A 118 -9.37 18.21 4.01
C THR A 118 -10.12 18.67 2.75
N CYS A 119 -9.46 18.60 1.57
CA CYS A 119 -10.05 18.86 0.27
C CYS A 119 -9.44 17.91 -0.78
N GLY A 120 -10.08 17.82 -1.94
CA GLY A 120 -9.68 16.95 -3.04
C GLY A 120 -10.29 15.56 -2.95
N THR A 121 -9.95 14.70 -3.91
CA THR A 121 -10.53 13.36 -4.05
C THR A 121 -9.44 12.33 -4.28
N VAL A 122 -9.68 11.11 -3.79
CA VAL A 122 -8.88 9.91 -4.10
C VAL A 122 -9.80 8.88 -4.71
N THR A 123 -9.48 8.40 -5.90
CA THR A 123 -10.24 7.35 -6.58
C THR A 123 -9.41 6.08 -6.73
N PHE A 124 -10.02 4.94 -6.46
CA PHE A 124 -9.47 3.61 -6.74
C PHE A 124 -10.33 2.93 -7.79
N ARG A 125 -9.75 2.61 -8.95
CA ARG A 125 -10.47 2.08 -10.12
C ARG A 125 -11.72 2.89 -10.46
N GLY A 126 -11.61 4.22 -10.40
CA GLY A 126 -12.70 5.16 -10.67
C GLY A 126 -13.71 5.36 -9.53
N ALA A 127 -13.64 4.58 -8.44
CA ALA A 127 -14.52 4.75 -7.29
C ALA A 127 -13.89 5.70 -6.26
N ASP A 128 -14.60 6.79 -5.89
CA ASP A 128 -14.13 7.78 -4.93
C ASP A 128 -14.16 7.22 -3.50
N LEU A 129 -12.97 7.14 -2.87
CA LEU A 129 -12.79 6.68 -1.49
C LEU A 129 -13.45 7.62 -0.47
N GLY A 130 -13.60 8.91 -0.81
CA GLY A 130 -14.22 9.93 0.05
C GLY A 130 -15.71 9.68 0.27
N THR A 131 -16.41 9.10 -0.73
CA THR A 131 -17.84 8.77 -0.67
C THR A 131 -18.14 7.42 -0.02
N MET A 132 -17.11 6.56 0.16
CA MET A 132 -17.28 5.26 0.78
C MET A 132 -17.55 5.36 2.28
N SER A 133 -18.34 4.43 2.81
CA SER A 133 -18.48 4.25 4.25
C SER A 133 -17.15 3.81 4.90
N ASP A 134 -16.98 4.01 6.21
CA ASP A 134 -15.78 3.54 6.93
C ASP A 134 -15.66 2.01 6.88
N ALA A 135 -16.79 1.29 6.85
CA ALA A 135 -16.83 -0.16 6.70
C ALA A 135 -16.31 -0.59 5.33
N ASP A 136 -16.73 0.07 4.25
CA ASP A 136 -16.29 -0.25 2.89
C ASP A 136 -14.80 0.07 2.68
N ARG A 137 -14.32 1.21 3.18
CA ARG A 137 -12.89 1.53 3.17
C ARG A 137 -12.06 0.53 3.97
N THR A 138 -12.58 0.08 5.12
CA THR A 138 -11.92 -0.95 5.94
C THR A 138 -11.88 -2.28 5.20
N LYS A 139 -12.97 -2.66 4.52
CA LYS A 139 -13.01 -3.85 3.65
C LYS A 139 -12.00 -3.74 2.51
N LEU A 140 -11.93 -2.58 1.84
CA LEU A 140 -10.99 -2.33 0.75
C LEU A 140 -9.53 -2.48 1.24
N ARG A 141 -9.16 -1.86 2.37
CA ARG A 141 -7.83 -1.99 2.96
C ARG A 141 -7.48 -3.43 3.34
N ARG A 142 -8.44 -4.19 3.82
CA ARG A 142 -8.24 -5.57 4.25
C ARG A 142 -8.07 -6.56 3.09
N SER A 143 -8.80 -6.35 1.97
CA SER A 143 -8.90 -7.34 0.89
C SER A 143 -8.14 -6.97 -0.38
N THR A 144 -7.86 -5.67 -0.58
CA THR A 144 -7.39 -5.16 -1.87
C THR A 144 -6.10 -4.34 -1.76
N PHE A 145 -5.78 -3.84 -0.57
CA PHE A 145 -4.56 -3.10 -0.29
C PHE A 145 -3.62 -3.90 0.62
N GLY A 146 -2.33 -3.87 0.31
CA GLY A 146 -1.27 -4.43 1.16
C GLY A 146 -0.50 -3.30 1.84
N PHE A 147 -0.04 -3.53 3.07
CA PHE A 147 0.73 -2.53 3.83
C PHE A 147 2.03 -3.11 4.35
N VAL A 148 3.13 -2.43 4.07
CA VAL A 148 4.47 -2.72 4.59
C VAL A 148 4.99 -1.47 5.28
N PHE A 149 5.31 -1.56 6.57
CA PHE A 149 5.80 -0.46 7.40
C PHE A 149 7.25 -0.67 7.79
N GLN A 150 7.94 0.37 8.20
CA GLN A 150 9.35 0.39 8.58
C GLN A 150 9.72 -0.67 9.63
N SER A 151 8.89 -0.88 10.65
CA SER A 151 9.11 -1.87 11.72
C SER A 151 8.35 -3.19 11.49
N GLY A 152 7.80 -3.41 10.28
CA GLY A 152 7.01 -4.58 9.93
C GLY A 152 5.64 -4.66 10.61
N HIS A 153 5.48 -4.07 11.80
CA HIS A 153 4.24 -4.08 12.61
C HIS A 153 3.59 -5.46 12.70
N LEU A 154 4.40 -6.49 12.97
CA LEU A 154 3.90 -7.83 13.26
C LEU A 154 3.26 -7.84 14.65
N LEU A 155 2.26 -8.69 14.82
CA LEU A 155 1.67 -8.92 16.14
C LEU A 155 2.62 -9.81 16.95
N PRO A 156 3.17 -9.30 18.08
CA PRO A 156 4.22 -10.00 18.82
C PRO A 156 3.70 -11.27 19.51
N GLU A 157 2.39 -11.38 19.73
CA GLU A 157 1.75 -12.55 20.33
C GLU A 157 1.57 -13.72 19.35
N LEU A 158 1.59 -13.43 18.05
CA LEU A 158 1.35 -14.43 17.00
C LEU A 158 2.66 -14.93 16.39
N PRO A 159 2.77 -16.24 16.10
CA PRO A 159 3.88 -16.77 15.33
C PRO A 159 3.86 -16.26 13.88
N ALA A 160 4.98 -16.43 13.16
CA ALA A 160 5.14 -15.96 11.78
C ALA A 160 4.02 -16.43 10.85
N VAL A 161 3.66 -17.70 10.91
CA VAL A 161 2.60 -18.29 10.06
C VAL A 161 1.24 -17.62 10.30
N GLU A 162 0.91 -17.31 11.55
CA GLU A 162 -0.37 -16.67 11.89
C GLU A 162 -0.37 -15.18 11.55
N ASN A 163 0.77 -14.49 11.71
CA ASN A 163 0.92 -13.11 11.24
C ASN A 163 0.60 -12.99 9.74
N ILE A 164 1.08 -13.93 8.92
CA ILE A 164 0.80 -13.96 7.47
C ILE A 164 -0.65 -14.40 7.20
N ALA A 165 -1.18 -15.36 7.94
CA ALA A 165 -2.53 -15.89 7.76
C ALA A 165 -3.63 -14.90 8.16
N LEU A 166 -3.35 -14.00 9.11
CA LEU A 166 -4.33 -13.11 9.73
C LEU A 166 -5.20 -12.34 8.72
N PRO A 167 -4.67 -11.62 7.71
CA PRO A 167 -5.52 -10.89 6.78
C PRO A 167 -6.43 -11.82 5.96
N MET A 168 -6.01 -13.03 5.66
CA MET A 168 -6.86 -14.03 4.97
C MET A 168 -8.00 -14.49 5.89
N MET A 169 -7.71 -14.76 7.16
CA MET A 169 -8.73 -15.12 8.17
C MET A 169 -9.73 -14.00 8.38
N LEU A 170 -9.28 -12.75 8.47
CA LEU A 170 -10.15 -11.57 8.55
C LEU A 170 -11.04 -11.40 7.32
N ASN A 171 -10.64 -11.94 6.17
CA ASN A 171 -11.45 -12.01 4.95
C ASN A 171 -12.35 -13.25 4.88
N GLY A 172 -12.42 -14.06 5.95
CA GLY A 172 -13.32 -15.19 6.07
C GLY A 172 -12.72 -16.55 5.69
N ALA A 173 -11.40 -16.62 5.39
CA ALA A 173 -10.76 -17.90 5.13
C ALA A 173 -10.72 -18.76 6.42
N PRO A 174 -11.01 -20.07 6.34
CA PRO A 174 -10.84 -20.97 7.46
C PRO A 174 -9.37 -20.99 7.93
N TYR A 175 -9.14 -21.12 9.23
CA TYR A 175 -7.80 -21.11 9.85
C TYR A 175 -6.80 -22.01 9.11
N ARG A 176 -7.17 -23.28 8.85
CA ARG A 176 -6.30 -24.22 8.17
C ARG A 176 -5.93 -23.78 6.75
N ALA A 177 -6.89 -23.31 5.97
CA ALA A 177 -6.62 -22.85 4.61
C ALA A 177 -5.72 -21.59 4.61
N ALA A 178 -5.93 -20.69 5.57
CA ALA A 178 -5.11 -19.47 5.71
C ALA A 178 -3.67 -19.81 6.14
N THR A 179 -3.49 -20.74 7.09
CA THR A 179 -2.15 -21.18 7.54
C THR A 179 -1.43 -22.01 6.48
N ASP A 180 -2.12 -22.87 5.73
CA ASP A 180 -1.53 -23.60 4.61
C ASP A 180 -1.01 -22.62 3.53
N ALA A 181 -1.79 -21.60 3.18
CA ALA A 181 -1.36 -20.54 2.27
C ALA A 181 -0.20 -19.70 2.85
N ALA A 182 -0.21 -19.40 4.15
CA ALA A 182 0.87 -18.70 4.81
C ALA A 182 2.18 -19.51 4.81
N MET A 183 2.13 -20.84 4.94
CA MET A 183 3.30 -21.71 4.81
C MET A 183 3.96 -21.62 3.44
N LEU A 184 3.18 -21.50 2.36
CA LEU A 184 3.71 -21.29 1.01
C LEU A 184 4.43 -19.92 0.89
N TRP A 185 3.90 -18.88 1.54
CA TRP A 185 4.56 -17.60 1.62
C TRP A 185 5.87 -17.66 2.40
N LEU A 186 5.89 -18.34 3.55
CA LEU A 186 7.12 -18.55 4.33
C LEU A 186 8.18 -19.30 3.52
N GLU A 187 7.80 -20.29 2.72
CA GLU A 187 8.71 -21.00 1.83
C GLU A 187 9.28 -20.07 0.75
N ARG A 188 8.44 -19.26 0.10
CA ARG A 188 8.86 -18.25 -0.90
C ARG A 188 9.82 -17.20 -0.31
N MET A 189 9.65 -16.85 0.97
CA MET A 189 10.51 -15.91 1.69
C MET A 189 11.79 -16.55 2.23
N GLY A 190 11.96 -17.87 2.08
CA GLY A 190 13.09 -18.60 2.67
C GLY A 190 13.01 -18.74 4.20
N LEU A 191 11.81 -18.63 4.78
CA LEU A 191 11.59 -18.56 6.23
C LEU A 191 10.74 -19.71 6.77
N LYS A 192 10.61 -20.83 6.04
CA LYS A 192 9.75 -21.96 6.42
C LYS A 192 10.07 -22.50 7.82
N ALA A 193 11.35 -22.54 8.18
CA ALA A 193 11.80 -23.01 9.50
C ALA A 193 11.36 -22.11 10.66
N LEU A 194 10.99 -20.84 10.38
CA LEU A 194 10.55 -19.87 11.37
C LEU A 194 9.02 -19.80 11.54
N ALA A 195 8.27 -20.72 10.95
CA ALA A 195 6.80 -20.69 10.95
C ALA A 195 6.17 -20.53 12.34
N THR A 196 6.76 -21.17 13.35
CA THR A 196 6.28 -21.16 14.75
C THR A 196 6.96 -20.10 15.63
N HIS A 197 7.98 -19.40 15.12
CA HIS A 197 8.69 -18.37 15.87
C HIS A 197 7.87 -17.08 15.95
N ARG A 198 8.02 -16.37 17.05
CA ARG A 198 7.40 -15.05 17.28
C ARG A 198 8.34 -13.92 16.87
N PRO A 199 7.83 -12.70 16.62
CA PRO A 199 8.64 -11.55 16.20
C PRO A 199 9.87 -11.30 17.06
N GLY A 200 9.78 -11.45 18.39
CA GLY A 200 10.92 -11.27 19.30
C GLY A 200 12.08 -12.28 19.16
N GLU A 201 11.86 -13.35 18.40
CA GLU A 201 12.83 -14.43 18.14
C GLU A 201 13.49 -14.31 16.75
N MET A 202 13.23 -13.21 16.02
CA MET A 202 13.62 -13.02 14.63
C MET A 202 14.48 -11.78 14.43
N SER A 203 15.32 -11.79 13.39
CA SER A 203 16.03 -10.59 12.96
C SER A 203 15.09 -9.59 12.27
N GLY A 204 15.51 -8.30 12.19
CA GLY A 204 14.75 -7.27 11.50
C GLY A 204 14.40 -7.61 10.06
N GLY A 205 15.36 -8.16 9.29
CA GLY A 205 15.15 -8.59 7.92
C GLY A 205 14.17 -9.77 7.80
N GLN A 206 14.19 -10.71 8.76
CA GLN A 206 13.22 -11.81 8.82
C GLN A 206 11.81 -11.28 9.11
N MET A 207 11.66 -10.39 10.08
CA MET A 207 10.38 -9.74 10.40
C MET A 207 9.83 -8.97 9.19
N GLN A 208 10.70 -8.25 8.47
CA GLN A 208 10.28 -7.48 7.31
C GLN A 208 9.82 -8.38 6.16
N ARG A 209 10.50 -9.50 5.89
CA ARG A 209 10.04 -10.50 4.91
C ARG A 209 8.69 -11.10 5.28
N ILE A 210 8.42 -11.33 6.57
CA ILE A 210 7.11 -11.79 7.05
C ILE A 210 6.05 -10.70 6.85
N ALA A 211 6.37 -9.43 7.11
CA ALA A 211 5.45 -8.32 6.86
C ALA A 211 5.11 -8.16 5.37
N ILE A 212 6.08 -8.36 4.48
CA ILE A 212 5.87 -8.40 3.03
C ILE A 212 4.96 -9.58 2.65
N ALA A 213 5.24 -10.78 3.16
CA ALA A 213 4.41 -11.94 2.93
C ALA A 213 2.95 -11.71 3.38
N ARG A 214 2.77 -11.12 4.58
CA ARG A 214 1.45 -10.74 5.11
C ARG A 214 0.72 -9.76 4.18
N ALA A 215 1.42 -8.73 3.70
CA ALA A 215 0.85 -7.73 2.81
C ALA A 215 0.40 -8.32 1.48
N LEU A 216 1.15 -9.31 0.94
CA LEU A 216 0.90 -9.92 -0.36
C LEU A 216 -0.01 -11.16 -0.30
N ALA A 217 -0.24 -11.74 0.88
CA ALA A 217 -1.01 -12.97 1.06
C ALA A 217 -2.47 -12.86 0.56
N VAL A 218 -3.05 -11.67 0.62
CA VAL A 218 -4.42 -11.39 0.12
C VAL A 218 -4.45 -11.04 -1.38
N ARG A 219 -3.31 -11.11 -2.08
CA ARG A 219 -3.16 -10.70 -3.49
C ARG A 219 -3.68 -9.28 -3.73
N PRO A 220 -3.10 -8.28 -3.07
CA PRO A 220 -3.57 -6.91 -3.17
C PRO A 220 -3.40 -6.36 -4.60
N ALA A 221 -4.25 -5.40 -4.96
CA ALA A 221 -4.09 -4.64 -6.20
C ALA A 221 -3.03 -3.54 -6.07
N VAL A 222 -2.89 -2.97 -4.85
CA VAL A 222 -1.88 -1.94 -4.53
C VAL A 222 -1.19 -2.29 -3.21
N VAL A 223 0.13 -2.17 -3.20
CA VAL A 223 0.95 -2.25 -1.98
C VAL A 223 1.44 -0.86 -1.61
N PHE A 224 1.21 -0.47 -0.38
CA PHE A 224 1.69 0.77 0.23
C PHE A 224 2.85 0.43 1.17
N ALA A 225 4.05 0.91 0.86
CA ALA A 225 5.26 0.66 1.64
C ALA A 225 5.80 1.99 2.20
N ASP A 226 5.79 2.13 3.52
CA ASP A 226 6.30 3.30 4.22
C ASP A 226 7.66 2.96 4.86
N GLU A 227 8.74 3.50 4.28
CA GLU A 227 10.13 3.27 4.70
C GLU A 227 10.45 1.77 4.91
N PRO A 228 10.18 0.88 3.92
CA PRO A 228 10.18 -0.58 4.12
C PRO A 228 11.53 -1.16 4.56
N THR A 229 12.62 -0.41 4.46
CA THR A 229 13.97 -0.83 4.82
C THR A 229 14.65 0.07 5.85
N GLY A 230 13.95 1.08 6.36
CA GLY A 230 14.53 2.12 7.21
C GLY A 230 15.08 1.62 8.57
N ALA A 231 14.75 0.39 8.99
CA ALA A 231 15.28 -0.26 10.19
C ALA A 231 16.34 -1.33 9.89
N LEU A 232 16.80 -1.46 8.62
CA LEU A 232 17.70 -2.52 8.16
C LEU A 232 19.05 -1.92 7.73
N ASP A 233 20.10 -2.75 7.75
CA ASP A 233 21.34 -2.41 7.06
C ASP A 233 21.16 -2.43 5.54
N GLN A 234 22.08 -1.78 4.81
CA GLN A 234 21.95 -1.60 3.37
C GLN A 234 21.87 -2.93 2.58
N SER A 235 22.61 -3.97 2.98
CA SER A 235 22.64 -5.25 2.27
C SER A 235 21.33 -6.00 2.44
N THR A 236 20.84 -6.09 3.68
CA THR A 236 19.55 -6.68 4.03
C THR A 236 18.40 -5.87 3.40
N GLY A 237 18.49 -4.54 3.40
CA GLY A 237 17.52 -3.66 2.78
C GLY A 237 17.35 -3.92 1.29
N ARG A 238 18.45 -4.04 0.55
CA ARG A 238 18.42 -4.38 -0.90
C ARG A 238 17.78 -5.74 -1.17
N GLU A 239 18.13 -6.74 -0.37
CA GLU A 239 17.55 -8.08 -0.49
C GLU A 239 16.03 -8.05 -0.26
N VAL A 240 15.59 -7.38 0.80
CA VAL A 240 14.17 -7.22 1.15
C VAL A 240 13.40 -6.48 0.06
N MET A 241 13.98 -5.40 -0.51
CA MET A 241 13.36 -4.67 -1.63
C MET A 241 13.26 -5.54 -2.88
N GLY A 242 14.31 -6.30 -3.22
CA GLY A 242 14.27 -7.25 -4.33
C GLY A 242 13.13 -8.26 -4.19
N ILE A 243 12.96 -8.82 -2.99
CA ILE A 243 11.88 -9.75 -2.66
C ILE A 243 10.52 -9.08 -2.80
N LEU A 244 10.34 -7.87 -2.25
CA LEU A 244 9.08 -7.12 -2.34
C LEU A 244 8.68 -6.89 -3.80
N MET A 245 9.61 -6.37 -4.63
CA MET A 245 9.33 -6.04 -6.02
C MET A 245 9.07 -7.29 -6.88
N ALA A 246 9.84 -8.37 -6.68
CA ALA A 246 9.60 -9.63 -7.37
C ALA A 246 8.22 -10.21 -7.01
N ALA A 247 7.91 -10.28 -5.73
CA ALA A 247 6.64 -10.83 -5.26
C ALA A 247 5.43 -9.96 -5.64
N ALA A 248 5.57 -8.64 -5.65
CA ALA A 248 4.52 -7.72 -6.13
C ALA A 248 4.26 -7.90 -7.63
N ARG A 249 5.32 -8.00 -8.44
CA ARG A 249 5.24 -8.27 -9.87
C ARG A 249 4.54 -9.60 -10.18
N ASP A 250 4.91 -10.67 -9.47
CA ASP A 250 4.30 -11.99 -9.63
C ASP A 250 2.80 -11.99 -9.33
N ASN A 251 2.37 -11.12 -8.41
CA ASN A 251 0.97 -10.93 -8.05
C ASN A 251 0.24 -9.89 -8.91
N GLY A 252 0.94 -9.18 -9.80
CA GLY A 252 0.38 -8.09 -10.61
C GLY A 252 0.00 -6.85 -9.80
N ALA A 253 0.54 -6.68 -8.60
CA ALA A 253 0.26 -5.56 -7.72
C ALA A 253 1.04 -4.31 -8.15
N ALA A 254 0.39 -3.15 -8.11
CA ALA A 254 1.09 -1.86 -8.15
C ALA A 254 1.71 -1.56 -6.78
N VAL A 255 2.80 -0.78 -6.75
CA VAL A 255 3.52 -0.50 -5.49
C VAL A 255 3.80 1.00 -5.36
N ILE A 256 3.50 1.56 -4.20
CA ILE A 256 3.94 2.90 -3.80
C ILE A 256 4.93 2.72 -2.65
N VAL A 257 6.15 3.19 -2.84
CA VAL A 257 7.19 3.19 -1.80
C VAL A 257 7.47 4.61 -1.38
N VAL A 258 7.31 4.90 -0.11
CA VAL A 258 7.77 6.15 0.51
C VAL A 258 9.15 5.90 1.09
N THR A 259 10.13 6.71 0.70
CA THR A 259 11.50 6.57 1.19
C THR A 259 12.28 7.87 1.07
N HIS A 260 13.36 7.98 1.85
CA HIS A 260 14.40 9.00 1.68
C HIS A 260 15.70 8.40 1.11
N ASP A 261 15.76 7.07 0.91
CA ASP A 261 16.95 6.37 0.38
C ASP A 261 16.85 6.20 -1.14
N PRO A 262 17.79 6.83 -1.92
CA PRO A 262 17.84 6.66 -3.38
C PRO A 262 18.00 5.21 -3.82
N ASN A 263 18.74 4.39 -3.07
CA ASN A 263 18.93 2.98 -3.40
C ASN A 263 17.62 2.17 -3.35
N VAL A 264 16.67 2.59 -2.53
CA VAL A 264 15.32 2.01 -2.47
C VAL A 264 14.48 2.50 -3.65
N ALA A 265 14.59 3.79 -4.00
CA ALA A 265 13.88 4.37 -5.14
C ALA A 265 14.28 3.73 -6.46
N ASP A 266 15.55 3.31 -6.63
CA ASP A 266 16.06 2.65 -7.85
C ASP A 266 15.36 1.31 -8.16
N PHE A 267 14.66 0.70 -7.20
CA PHE A 267 13.83 -0.47 -7.47
C PHE A 267 12.50 -0.15 -8.15
N CYS A 268 12.10 1.12 -8.18
CA CYS A 268 10.83 1.57 -8.74
C CYS A 268 10.98 1.99 -10.20
N SER A 269 9.89 1.89 -10.96
CA SER A 269 9.85 2.29 -12.38
C SER A 269 9.84 3.81 -12.56
N ARG A 270 9.41 4.55 -11.54
CA ARG A 270 9.31 6.01 -11.54
C ARG A 270 9.52 6.55 -10.12
N THR A 271 10.18 7.71 -10.03
CA THR A 271 10.37 8.44 -8.78
C THR A 271 9.70 9.80 -8.86
N VAL A 272 8.99 10.19 -7.83
CA VAL A 272 8.44 11.54 -7.63
C VAL A 272 9.04 12.12 -6.36
N THR A 273 9.37 13.41 -6.39
CA THR A 273 9.87 14.11 -5.21
C THR A 273 8.75 14.80 -4.47
N MET A 274 8.82 14.82 -3.15
CA MET A 274 7.86 15.52 -2.30
C MET A 274 8.58 16.48 -1.38
N GLN A 275 8.20 17.76 -1.43
CA GLN A 275 8.74 18.82 -0.59
C GLN A 275 7.61 19.76 -0.16
N ASP A 276 7.58 20.11 1.13
CA ASP A 276 6.62 21.06 1.72
C ASP A 276 5.16 20.78 1.34
N GLY A 277 4.78 19.50 1.35
CA GLY A 277 3.43 19.06 1.01
C GLY A 277 3.10 19.03 -0.48
N GLN A 278 4.04 19.33 -1.37
CA GLN A 278 3.85 19.33 -2.82
C GLN A 278 4.64 18.23 -3.52
N LEU A 279 4.08 17.67 -4.58
CA LEU A 279 4.82 16.78 -5.48
C LEU A 279 5.56 17.61 -6.53
N GLY A 280 6.86 17.34 -6.65
CA GLY A 280 7.73 17.93 -7.65
C GLY A 280 7.92 17.00 -8.87
N GLU A 281 9.04 17.21 -9.58
CA GLU A 281 9.35 16.53 -10.83
C GLU A 281 9.39 15.01 -10.71
N VAL A 282 8.98 14.37 -11.81
CA VAL A 282 9.07 12.93 -12.04
C VAL A 282 10.42 12.64 -12.68
N THR A 283 11.26 11.84 -12.00
CA THR A 283 12.48 11.29 -12.60
C THR A 283 12.30 9.79 -12.85
N ARG A 284 12.88 9.32 -13.91
CA ARG A 284 12.99 7.90 -14.25
C ARG A 284 14.34 7.38 -13.82
#